data_b8b7a98074a748811ab85ebdfc93ed68
#
_entry.id   b8b7a98074a748811ab85ebdfc93ed68
#
_cell.length_a   1.000
_cell.length_b   1.000
_cell.length_c   1.000
_cell.angle_alpha   90.00
_cell.angle_beta   90.00
_cell.angle_gamma   90.00
#
_symmetry.space_group_name_H-M   'P 1'
#
loop_
_entity.id
_entity.type
_entity.pdbx_description
1 polymer ?
#
loop_
_entity_poly.entity_id
_entity_poly.type
_entity_poly.pdbx_seq_one_letter_code
_entity_poly.pdbx_strand_id
1 'polypeptide(L)'
;MISIKNLHKSYTDSSAKQTVFENASYEFNSHGVYSVVGSSGSGKTTLLNLISGLDVFDKGSIKINGKNLDTLSIEAKSALRKVDFGFGYQFHYLLENLTIHENCIAACHGQDNSHIASILNKLGIDHIKNKFPSKVSGGEKQRASIARALAKQPKILILDEPTGNLDQENSLIVQNFLLNYASENKSLVIYATHDIAFAKRADKSLNIVERSILEK
;
A
#
# COMPACT_ATOMS: atom_id res chain seq x y z
N MET A 1 11.49 -4.30 8.84
CA MET A 1 12.03 -5.20 7.77
C MET A 1 10.99 -6.26 7.44
N ILE A 2 10.73 -6.48 6.15
CA ILE A 2 9.85 -7.55 5.66
C ILE A 2 10.75 -8.57 4.93
N SER A 3 10.63 -9.85 5.29
CA SER A 3 11.39 -10.95 4.65
C SER A 3 10.42 -11.99 4.11
N ILE A 4 10.56 -12.31 2.84
CA ILE A 4 9.78 -13.32 2.12
C ILE A 4 10.75 -14.44 1.76
N LYS A 5 10.41 -15.71 2.09
CA LYS A 5 11.24 -16.88 1.77
C LYS A 5 10.40 -17.99 1.17
N ASN A 6 10.82 -18.46 0.01
CA ASN A 6 10.25 -19.62 -0.71
C ASN A 6 8.72 -19.53 -0.83
N LEU A 7 8.20 -18.35 -1.14
CA LEU A 7 6.77 -18.07 -1.20
C LEU A 7 6.13 -18.81 -2.36
N HIS A 8 5.05 -19.54 -2.06
CA HIS A 8 4.15 -20.14 -3.04
C HIS A 8 2.74 -19.60 -2.82
N LYS A 9 2.08 -19.20 -3.89
CA LYS A 9 0.70 -18.76 -3.88
C LYS A 9 0.00 -19.16 -5.17
N SER A 10 -1.13 -19.82 -5.02
CA SER A 10 -2.02 -20.17 -6.13
C SER A 10 -3.45 -19.82 -5.77
N TYR A 11 -4.26 -19.50 -6.78
CA TYR A 11 -5.70 -19.42 -6.67
C TYR A 11 -6.30 -20.58 -7.46
N THR A 12 -7.34 -21.18 -6.91
CA THR A 12 -8.08 -22.25 -7.59
C THR A 12 -9.48 -21.72 -7.89
N ASP A 13 -9.80 -21.58 -9.15
CA ASP A 13 -11.17 -21.37 -9.62
C ASP A 13 -11.74 -22.72 -10.09
N SER A 14 -13.05 -22.80 -10.25
CA SER A 14 -13.81 -24.04 -10.52
C SER A 14 -13.24 -24.94 -11.62
N SER A 15 -12.35 -24.47 -12.48
CA SER A 15 -11.79 -25.21 -13.61
C SER A 15 -10.27 -25.16 -13.77
N ALA A 16 -9.55 -24.25 -13.07
CA ALA A 16 -8.10 -24.10 -13.27
C ALA A 16 -7.38 -23.61 -12.00
N LYS A 17 -6.17 -24.14 -11.78
CA LYS A 17 -5.25 -23.64 -10.76
C LYS A 17 -4.32 -22.60 -11.42
N GLN A 18 -4.37 -21.37 -10.94
CA GLN A 18 -3.47 -20.30 -11.37
C GLN A 18 -2.39 -20.06 -10.31
N THR A 19 -1.16 -20.43 -10.59
CA THR A 19 -0.02 -20.15 -9.73
C THR A 19 0.48 -18.72 -9.97
N VAL A 20 0.52 -17.90 -8.91
CA VAL A 20 0.96 -16.50 -8.93
C VAL A 20 2.41 -16.38 -8.49
N PHE A 21 2.79 -17.08 -7.42
CA PHE A 21 4.16 -17.14 -6.94
C PHE A 21 4.62 -18.58 -6.81
N GLU A 22 5.88 -18.82 -7.18
CA GLU A 22 6.52 -20.12 -7.08
C GLU A 22 7.97 -19.94 -6.62
N ASN A 23 8.23 -20.34 -5.37
CA ASN A 23 9.54 -20.21 -4.71
C ASN A 23 10.10 -18.76 -4.68
N ALA A 24 9.21 -17.76 -4.62
CA ALA A 24 9.62 -16.37 -4.62
C ALA A 24 10.23 -15.95 -3.28
N SER A 25 11.35 -15.23 -3.31
CA SER A 25 12.04 -14.76 -2.11
C SER A 25 12.49 -13.32 -2.32
N TYR A 26 12.34 -12.47 -1.29
CA TYR A 26 12.83 -11.10 -1.30
C TYR A 26 12.90 -10.53 0.12
N GLU A 27 13.83 -9.59 0.34
CA GLU A 27 13.97 -8.87 1.61
C GLU A 27 13.86 -7.36 1.41
N PHE A 28 12.84 -6.76 2.03
CA PHE A 28 12.69 -5.30 2.09
C PHE A 28 13.46 -4.75 3.29
N ASN A 29 14.11 -3.63 3.12
CA ASN A 29 14.71 -2.89 4.22
C ASN A 29 13.65 -2.39 5.22
N SER A 30 14.09 -1.86 6.34
CA SER A 30 13.18 -1.29 7.36
C SER A 30 12.56 0.05 6.94
N HIS A 31 13.13 0.74 5.96
CA HIS A 31 12.69 2.01 5.41
C HIS A 31 13.11 2.12 3.94
N GLY A 32 12.58 3.12 3.25
CA GLY A 32 12.84 3.38 1.84
C GLY A 32 11.61 3.17 0.96
N VAL A 33 11.76 3.43 -0.31
CA VAL A 33 10.68 3.37 -1.30
C VAL A 33 10.92 2.23 -2.28
N TYR A 34 9.94 1.35 -2.40
CA TYR A 34 9.96 0.20 -3.30
C TYR A 34 8.80 0.27 -4.28
N SER A 35 9.10 0.22 -5.57
CA SER A 35 8.08 0.01 -6.59
C SER A 35 7.96 -1.46 -6.94
N VAL A 36 6.74 -1.91 -7.20
CA VAL A 36 6.43 -3.25 -7.71
C VAL A 36 5.81 -3.09 -9.09
N VAL A 37 6.52 -3.54 -10.11
CA VAL A 37 6.09 -3.46 -11.51
C VAL A 37 5.80 -4.85 -12.08
N GLY A 38 5.06 -4.90 -13.16
CA GLY A 38 4.70 -6.13 -13.86
C GLY A 38 3.45 -5.93 -14.70
N SER A 39 3.18 -6.86 -15.61
CA SER A 39 1.97 -6.84 -16.44
C SER A 39 0.70 -6.94 -15.60
N SER A 40 -0.46 -6.65 -16.20
CA SER A 40 -1.74 -6.91 -15.53
C SER A 40 -1.85 -8.40 -15.20
N GLY A 41 -2.32 -8.72 -14.00
CA GLY A 41 -2.42 -10.11 -13.53
C GLY A 41 -1.10 -10.77 -13.10
N SER A 42 0.03 -10.07 -13.11
CA SER A 42 1.33 -10.64 -12.69
C SER A 42 1.42 -10.99 -11.21
N GLY A 43 0.51 -10.47 -10.37
CA GLY A 43 0.50 -10.74 -8.93
C GLY A 43 0.91 -9.56 -8.04
N LYS A 44 0.99 -8.32 -8.56
CA LYS A 44 1.34 -7.12 -7.78
C LYS A 44 0.43 -6.96 -6.56
N THR A 45 -0.87 -6.87 -6.78
CA THR A 45 -1.87 -6.76 -5.69
C THR A 45 -1.82 -7.97 -4.76
N THR A 46 -1.60 -9.18 -5.30
CA THR A 46 -1.42 -10.40 -4.50
C THR A 46 -0.21 -10.26 -3.57
N LEU A 47 0.94 -9.80 -4.07
CA LEU A 47 2.12 -9.55 -3.23
C LEU A 47 1.81 -8.58 -2.10
N LEU A 48 1.17 -7.44 -2.41
CA LEU A 48 0.79 -6.43 -1.42
C LEU A 48 -0.13 -7.00 -0.34
N ASN A 49 -1.11 -7.82 -0.72
CA ASN A 49 -2.03 -8.48 0.20
C ASN A 49 -1.33 -9.54 1.08
N LEU A 50 -0.42 -10.32 0.51
CA LEU A 50 0.34 -11.33 1.24
C LEU A 50 1.27 -10.72 2.29
N ILE A 51 2.05 -9.69 1.92
CA ILE A 51 2.97 -9.03 2.85
C ILE A 51 2.24 -8.26 3.97
N SER A 52 0.98 -7.93 3.77
CA SER A 52 0.16 -7.27 4.79
C SER A 52 -0.70 -8.23 5.62
N GLY A 53 -0.64 -9.53 5.32
CA GLY A 53 -1.45 -10.54 5.98
C GLY A 53 -2.95 -10.40 5.74
N LEU A 54 -3.35 -9.77 4.62
CA LEU A 54 -4.74 -9.72 4.13
C LEU A 54 -5.12 -10.96 3.34
N ASP A 55 -4.12 -11.62 2.75
CA ASP A 55 -4.27 -12.91 2.08
C ASP A 55 -3.33 -13.94 2.72
N VAL A 56 -3.55 -15.22 2.43
CA VAL A 56 -2.74 -16.33 2.92
C VAL A 56 -1.93 -16.93 1.77
N PHE A 57 -0.73 -17.40 2.06
CA PHE A 57 0.11 -18.11 1.10
C PHE A 57 0.01 -19.64 1.31
N ASP A 58 0.35 -20.40 0.26
CA ASP A 58 0.25 -21.86 0.29
C ASP A 58 1.46 -22.50 1.01
N LYS A 59 2.67 -21.97 0.73
CA LYS A 59 3.94 -22.43 1.32
C LYS A 59 4.94 -21.26 1.42
N GLY A 60 5.99 -21.45 2.22
CA GLY A 60 7.03 -20.47 2.45
C GLY A 60 6.85 -19.75 3.79
N SER A 61 7.43 -18.57 3.92
CA SER A 61 7.25 -17.74 5.11
C SER A 61 7.34 -16.25 4.78
N ILE A 62 6.55 -15.45 5.49
CA ILE A 62 6.64 -13.98 5.47
C ILE A 62 6.84 -13.51 6.90
N LYS A 63 7.94 -12.78 7.14
CA LYS A 63 8.23 -12.16 8.44
C LYS A 63 8.13 -10.65 8.35
N ILE A 64 7.50 -10.03 9.34
CA ILE A 64 7.43 -8.58 9.50
C ILE A 64 7.98 -8.23 10.88
N ASN A 65 9.06 -7.43 10.89
CA ASN A 65 9.75 -7.06 12.13
C ASN A 65 10.07 -8.28 13.01
N GLY A 66 10.49 -9.39 12.39
CA GLY A 66 10.83 -10.65 13.05
C GLY A 66 9.65 -11.57 13.39
N LYS A 67 8.39 -11.11 13.25
CA LYS A 67 7.18 -11.93 13.51
C LYS A 67 6.76 -12.68 12.25
N ASN A 68 6.58 -13.98 12.33
CA ASN A 68 6.06 -14.80 11.23
C ASN A 68 4.56 -14.61 11.05
N LEU A 69 4.11 -14.20 9.85
CA LEU A 69 2.69 -14.02 9.56
C LEU A 69 1.89 -15.32 9.61
N ASP A 70 2.46 -16.43 9.19
CA ASP A 70 1.81 -17.74 9.18
C ASP A 70 1.45 -18.25 10.58
N THR A 71 2.25 -17.88 11.60
CA THR A 71 2.02 -18.29 12.99
C THR A 71 1.14 -17.33 13.79
N LEU A 72 0.82 -16.15 13.25
CA LEU A 72 -0.03 -15.17 13.91
C LEU A 72 -1.51 -15.52 13.76
N SER A 73 -2.28 -15.36 14.86
CA SER A 73 -3.74 -15.42 14.81
C SER A 73 -4.32 -14.27 13.95
N ILE A 74 -5.59 -14.37 13.59
CA ILE A 74 -6.31 -13.33 12.84
C ILE A 74 -6.28 -12.00 13.60
N GLU A 75 -6.50 -12.05 14.92
CA GLU A 75 -6.47 -10.88 15.82
C GLU A 75 -5.08 -10.25 15.86
N ALA A 76 -4.02 -11.08 15.95
CA ALA A 76 -2.64 -10.60 15.94
C ALA A 76 -2.25 -9.95 14.61
N LYS A 77 -2.67 -10.52 13.47
CA LYS A 77 -2.51 -9.90 12.15
C LYS A 77 -3.28 -8.58 12.05
N SER A 78 -4.50 -8.53 12.57
CA SER A 78 -5.30 -7.30 12.61
C SER A 78 -4.65 -6.22 13.47
N ALA A 79 -4.14 -6.58 14.65
CA ALA A 79 -3.41 -5.67 15.53
C ALA A 79 -2.13 -5.13 14.86
N LEU A 80 -1.38 -6.00 14.16
CA LEU A 80 -0.21 -5.59 13.40
C LEU A 80 -0.56 -4.57 12.31
N ARG A 81 -1.62 -4.83 11.52
CA ARG A 81 -2.10 -3.89 10.49
C ARG A 81 -2.58 -2.57 11.10
N LYS A 82 -3.29 -2.64 12.21
CA LYS A 82 -3.79 -1.44 12.90
C LYS A 82 -2.65 -0.52 13.33
N VAL A 83 -1.52 -1.04 13.77
CA VAL A 83 -0.40 -0.26 14.31
C VAL A 83 0.59 0.13 13.22
N ASP A 84 1.06 -0.82 12.43
CA ASP A 84 2.23 -0.63 11.58
C ASP A 84 1.89 -0.25 10.12
N PHE A 85 0.69 -0.60 9.60
CA PHE A 85 0.40 -0.47 8.18
C PHE A 85 -0.57 0.66 7.84
N GLY A 86 -0.28 1.41 6.77
CA GLY A 86 -1.23 2.23 6.03
C GLY A 86 -1.55 1.59 4.68
N PHE A 87 -2.81 1.70 4.22
CA PHE A 87 -3.26 1.09 2.97
C PHE A 87 -3.97 2.10 2.06
N GLY A 88 -3.48 2.24 0.82
CA GLY A 88 -4.17 2.92 -0.26
C GLY A 88 -4.45 1.92 -1.39
N TYR A 89 -5.72 1.67 -1.66
CA TYR A 89 -6.18 0.75 -2.69
C TYR A 89 -6.64 1.47 -3.95
N GLN A 90 -6.60 0.79 -5.07
CA GLN A 90 -7.09 1.28 -6.36
C GLN A 90 -8.56 1.73 -6.31
N PHE A 91 -9.42 1.04 -5.56
CA PHE A 91 -10.84 1.36 -5.39
C PHE A 91 -11.15 2.32 -4.22
N HIS A 92 -10.17 3.01 -3.68
CA HIS A 92 -10.24 4.01 -2.61
C HIS A 92 -10.85 3.52 -1.28
N TYR A 93 -11.96 2.79 -1.28
CA TYR A 93 -12.67 2.25 -0.09
C TYR A 93 -12.93 3.32 0.99
N LEU A 94 -13.28 4.54 0.60
CA LEU A 94 -13.69 5.58 1.53
C LEU A 94 -15.06 5.25 2.14
N LEU A 95 -15.25 5.61 3.40
CA LEU A 95 -16.53 5.48 4.07
C LEU A 95 -17.45 6.60 3.58
N GLU A 96 -18.49 6.26 2.82
CA GLU A 96 -19.35 7.19 2.10
C GLU A 96 -20.18 8.09 3.04
N ASN A 97 -20.43 7.64 4.28
CA ASN A 97 -21.16 8.37 5.32
C ASN A 97 -20.27 9.26 6.20
N LEU A 98 -18.98 9.34 5.93
CA LEU A 98 -18.03 10.21 6.61
C LEU A 98 -17.43 11.20 5.60
N THR A 99 -17.15 12.41 6.07
CA THR A 99 -16.39 13.41 5.30
C THR A 99 -14.96 12.92 5.04
N ILE A 100 -14.23 13.58 4.14
CA ILE A 100 -12.83 13.24 3.87
C ILE A 100 -11.98 13.33 5.15
N HIS A 101 -12.19 14.37 5.95
CA HIS A 101 -11.47 14.53 7.24
C HIS A 101 -11.83 13.42 8.23
N GLU A 102 -13.13 13.09 8.38
CA GLU A 102 -13.58 12.02 9.26
C GLU A 102 -13.10 10.64 8.83
N ASN A 103 -12.97 10.39 7.51
CA ASN A 103 -12.31 9.18 7.00
C ASN A 103 -10.86 9.05 7.51
N CYS A 104 -10.13 10.17 7.57
CA CYS A 104 -8.76 10.19 8.11
C CYS A 104 -8.76 9.97 9.63
N ILE A 105 -9.66 10.63 10.38
CA ILE A 105 -9.79 10.44 11.84
C ILE A 105 -10.13 8.98 12.18
N ALA A 106 -11.05 8.36 11.45
CA ALA A 106 -11.43 6.96 11.66
C ALA A 106 -10.23 6.02 11.53
N ALA A 107 -9.28 6.31 10.63
CA ALA A 107 -8.07 5.52 10.46
C ALA A 107 -7.05 5.67 11.60
N CYS A 108 -7.13 6.75 12.40
CA CYS A 108 -6.25 6.97 13.56
C CYS A 108 -6.62 6.09 14.77
N HIS A 109 -7.80 5.50 14.80
CA HIS A 109 -8.26 4.63 15.90
C HIS A 109 -8.12 5.26 17.31
N GLY A 110 -8.38 6.57 17.43
CA GLY A 110 -8.26 7.31 18.68
C GLY A 110 -6.84 7.77 19.04
N GLN A 111 -5.86 7.60 18.13
CA GLN A 111 -4.52 8.16 18.29
C GLN A 111 -4.50 9.64 17.87
N ASP A 112 -3.34 10.29 18.06
CA ASP A 112 -3.13 11.68 17.63
C ASP A 112 -3.46 11.86 16.15
N ASN A 113 -4.27 12.88 15.86
CA ASN A 113 -4.73 13.21 14.52
C ASN A 113 -4.38 14.66 14.10
N SER A 114 -3.57 15.36 14.89
CA SER A 114 -3.20 16.77 14.68
C SER A 114 -2.52 17.03 13.33
N HIS A 115 -1.86 16.02 12.77
CA HIS A 115 -1.14 16.09 11.51
C HIS A 115 -2.03 15.90 10.25
N ILE A 116 -3.29 15.50 10.39
CA ILE A 116 -4.21 15.25 9.25
C ILE A 116 -4.35 16.48 8.36
N ALA A 117 -4.51 17.67 8.96
CA ALA A 117 -4.64 18.91 8.19
C ALA A 117 -3.41 19.17 7.31
N SER A 118 -2.20 18.91 7.83
CA SER A 118 -0.97 19.01 7.05
C SER A 118 -0.91 18.02 5.90
N ILE A 119 -1.35 16.77 6.10
CA ILE A 119 -1.41 15.76 5.05
C ILE A 119 -2.39 16.18 3.95
N LEU A 120 -3.60 16.63 4.31
CA LEU A 120 -4.62 17.09 3.35
C LEU A 120 -4.11 18.28 2.53
N ASN A 121 -3.43 19.22 3.17
CA ASN A 121 -2.84 20.38 2.49
C ASN A 121 -1.73 19.95 1.52
N LYS A 122 -0.76 19.13 1.96
CA LYS A 122 0.33 18.61 1.12
C LYS A 122 -0.17 17.80 -0.09
N LEU A 123 -1.32 17.12 0.03
CA LEU A 123 -1.97 16.39 -1.06
C LEU A 123 -2.93 17.28 -1.89
N GLY A 124 -3.02 18.59 -1.60
CA GLY A 124 -3.85 19.54 -2.35
C GLY A 124 -5.35 19.31 -2.21
N ILE A 125 -5.81 18.73 -1.10
CA ILE A 125 -7.23 18.37 -0.87
C ILE A 125 -7.82 18.95 0.42
N ASP A 126 -7.17 19.92 1.09
CA ASP A 126 -7.74 20.55 2.29
C ASP A 126 -9.07 21.25 2.01
N HIS A 127 -9.24 21.79 0.80
CA HIS A 127 -10.48 22.48 0.37
C HIS A 127 -11.71 21.57 0.29
N ILE A 128 -11.53 20.25 0.29
CA ILE A 128 -12.63 19.26 0.27
C ILE A 128 -12.77 18.50 1.59
N LYS A 129 -12.02 18.82 2.63
CA LYS A 129 -11.96 18.05 3.90
C LYS A 129 -13.33 17.80 4.54
N ASN A 130 -14.28 18.74 4.38
CA ASN A 130 -15.64 18.65 4.92
C ASN A 130 -16.66 18.07 3.92
N LYS A 131 -16.22 17.65 2.72
CA LYS A 131 -17.10 16.99 1.75
C LYS A 131 -17.14 15.49 1.96
N PHE A 132 -18.28 14.90 1.57
CA PHE A 132 -18.44 13.44 1.52
C PHE A 132 -17.80 12.87 0.24
N PRO A 133 -17.35 11.60 0.22
CA PRO A 133 -16.75 10.97 -0.95
C PRO A 133 -17.63 11.06 -2.22
N SER A 134 -18.96 10.97 -2.09
CA SER A 134 -19.90 11.11 -3.21
C SER A 134 -19.88 12.48 -3.90
N LYS A 135 -19.27 13.51 -3.28
CA LYS A 135 -19.25 14.91 -3.74
C LYS A 135 -17.88 15.37 -4.23
N VAL A 136 -16.93 14.45 -4.43
CA VAL A 136 -15.58 14.75 -4.88
C VAL A 136 -15.22 13.94 -6.12
N SER A 137 -14.26 14.44 -6.90
CA SER A 137 -13.79 13.78 -8.13
C SER A 137 -13.03 12.47 -7.83
N GLY A 138 -12.83 11.64 -8.84
CA GLY A 138 -12.05 10.40 -8.72
C GLY A 138 -10.62 10.65 -8.26
N GLY A 139 -9.94 11.67 -8.79
CA GLY A 139 -8.59 12.04 -8.37
C GLY A 139 -8.55 12.59 -6.94
N GLU A 140 -9.56 13.33 -6.50
CA GLU A 140 -9.68 13.77 -5.11
C GLU A 140 -9.92 12.58 -4.17
N LYS A 141 -10.76 11.59 -4.57
CA LYS A 141 -10.94 10.33 -3.82
C LYS A 141 -9.63 9.55 -3.69
N GLN A 142 -8.84 9.49 -4.76
CA GLN A 142 -7.53 8.82 -4.74
C GLN A 142 -6.61 9.48 -3.71
N ARG A 143 -6.46 10.81 -3.76
CA ARG A 143 -5.63 11.55 -2.80
C ARG A 143 -6.19 11.44 -1.36
N ALA A 144 -7.50 11.44 -1.19
CA ALA A 144 -8.14 11.24 0.11
C ALA A 144 -7.88 9.82 0.68
N SER A 145 -7.90 8.79 -0.17
CA SER A 145 -7.53 7.43 0.22
C SER A 145 -6.08 7.34 0.71
N ILE A 146 -5.17 8.04 0.03
CA ILE A 146 -3.77 8.14 0.44
C ILE A 146 -3.65 8.93 1.76
N ALA A 147 -4.36 10.06 1.91
CA ALA A 147 -4.40 10.81 3.16
C ALA A 147 -4.85 9.95 4.34
N ARG A 148 -5.93 9.17 4.14
CA ARG A 148 -6.43 8.24 5.15
C ARG A 148 -5.39 7.16 5.50
N ALA A 149 -4.69 6.61 4.51
CA ALA A 149 -3.64 5.62 4.73
C ALA A 149 -2.50 6.16 5.59
N LEU A 150 -2.19 7.45 5.44
CA LEU A 150 -1.14 8.17 6.15
C LEU A 150 -1.56 8.77 7.49
N ALA A 151 -2.89 8.85 7.74
CA ALA A 151 -3.44 9.55 8.89
C ALA A 151 -2.92 9.08 10.26
N LYS A 152 -2.49 7.85 10.38
CA LYS A 152 -1.89 7.29 11.61
C LYS A 152 -0.36 7.22 11.57
N GLN A 153 0.29 7.87 10.60
CA GLN A 153 1.74 7.86 10.41
C GLN A 153 2.37 6.45 10.41
N PRO A 154 1.92 5.56 9.49
CA PRO A 154 2.33 4.17 9.51
C PRO A 154 3.83 4.00 9.24
N LYS A 155 4.44 2.97 9.83
CA LYS A 155 5.81 2.55 9.53
C LYS A 155 5.94 1.86 8.17
N ILE A 156 4.85 1.23 7.71
CA ILE A 156 4.78 0.53 6.44
C ILE A 156 3.56 1.04 5.68
N LEU A 157 3.78 1.66 4.53
CA LEU A 157 2.73 2.16 3.66
C LEU A 157 2.67 1.29 2.42
N ILE A 158 1.49 0.71 2.17
CA ILE A 158 1.22 -0.15 1.01
C ILE A 158 0.20 0.53 0.12
N LEU A 159 0.56 0.71 -1.16
CA LEU A 159 -0.28 1.40 -2.13
C LEU A 159 -0.41 0.56 -3.41
N ASP A 160 -1.64 0.43 -3.88
CA ASP A 160 -1.93 -0.21 -5.17
C ASP A 160 -2.40 0.86 -6.16
N GLU A 161 -1.59 1.11 -7.20
CA GLU A 161 -1.80 2.12 -8.25
C GLU A 161 -2.11 3.53 -7.69
N PRO A 162 -1.23 4.13 -6.86
CA PRO A 162 -1.55 5.37 -6.15
C PRO A 162 -1.76 6.59 -7.04
N THR A 163 -1.33 6.53 -8.30
CA THR A 163 -1.45 7.62 -9.28
C THR A 163 -2.30 7.27 -10.50
N GLY A 164 -2.89 6.06 -10.55
CA GLY A 164 -3.54 5.52 -11.74
C GLY A 164 -4.75 6.32 -12.25
N ASN A 165 -5.42 7.09 -11.38
CA ASN A 165 -6.60 7.90 -11.72
C ASN A 165 -6.33 9.41 -11.66
N LEU A 166 -5.06 9.82 -11.69
CA LEU A 166 -4.65 11.22 -11.57
C LEU A 166 -4.13 11.75 -12.91
N ASP A 167 -4.38 13.04 -13.16
CA ASP A 167 -3.64 13.78 -14.18
C ASP A 167 -2.15 13.92 -13.81
N GLN A 168 -1.35 14.41 -14.73
CA GLN A 168 0.10 14.50 -14.57
C GLN A 168 0.52 15.39 -13.39
N GLU A 169 -0.14 16.54 -13.18
CA GLU A 169 0.18 17.47 -12.10
C GLU A 169 -0.13 16.84 -10.72
N ASN A 170 -1.34 16.29 -10.55
CA ASN A 170 -1.73 15.62 -9.33
C ASN A 170 -0.92 14.34 -9.06
N SER A 171 -0.52 13.62 -10.11
CA SER A 171 0.41 12.48 -9.99
C SER A 171 1.75 12.90 -9.40
N LEU A 172 2.33 14.01 -9.87
CA LEU A 172 3.60 14.51 -9.36
C LEU A 172 3.49 14.95 -7.89
N ILE A 173 2.39 15.59 -7.48
CA ILE A 173 2.13 15.94 -6.08
C ILE A 173 2.18 14.69 -5.21
N VAL A 174 1.44 13.62 -5.59
CA VAL A 174 1.40 12.37 -4.84
C VAL A 174 2.76 11.69 -4.82
N GLN A 175 3.43 11.58 -5.97
CA GLN A 175 4.76 10.97 -6.06
C GLN A 175 5.75 11.66 -5.13
N ASN A 176 5.86 13.00 -5.21
CA ASN A 176 6.77 13.78 -4.37
C ASN A 176 6.44 13.61 -2.89
N PHE A 177 5.15 13.63 -2.56
CA PHE A 177 4.72 13.44 -1.18
C PHE A 177 5.13 12.07 -0.62
N LEU A 178 4.96 10.99 -1.38
CA LEU A 178 5.30 9.63 -0.94
C LEU A 178 6.80 9.44 -0.73
N LEU A 179 7.63 9.99 -1.64
CA LEU A 179 9.09 9.95 -1.52
C LEU A 179 9.58 10.72 -0.28
N ASN A 180 9.04 11.93 -0.07
CA ASN A 180 9.38 12.74 1.09
C ASN A 180 8.91 12.08 2.39
N TYR A 181 7.70 11.50 2.40
CA TYR A 181 7.17 10.81 3.57
C TYR A 181 8.08 9.66 4.02
N ALA A 182 8.55 8.83 3.07
CA ALA A 182 9.46 7.72 3.38
C ALA A 182 10.75 8.21 4.04
N SER A 183 11.34 9.28 3.49
CA SER A 183 12.58 9.88 3.99
C SER A 183 12.40 10.54 5.36
N GLU A 184 11.40 11.43 5.51
CA GLU A 184 11.15 12.21 6.73
C GLU A 184 10.79 11.31 7.92
N ASN A 185 10.00 10.25 7.69
CA ASN A 185 9.47 9.38 8.75
C ASN A 185 10.25 8.06 8.93
N LYS A 186 11.31 7.85 8.13
CA LYS A 186 12.04 6.56 8.07
C LYS A 186 11.07 5.38 7.91
N SER A 187 10.09 5.56 7.03
CA SER A 187 9.03 4.58 6.76
C SER A 187 9.36 3.75 5.53
N LEU A 188 8.85 2.54 5.48
CA LEU A 188 8.87 1.68 4.30
C LEU A 188 7.63 1.97 3.45
N VAL A 189 7.82 2.45 2.23
CA VAL A 189 6.75 2.66 1.25
C VAL A 189 6.88 1.63 0.14
N ILE A 190 5.85 0.82 -0.07
CA ILE A 190 5.78 -0.16 -1.15
C ILE A 190 4.56 0.17 -2.00
N TYR A 191 4.77 0.41 -3.30
CA TYR A 191 3.65 0.68 -4.20
C TYR A 191 3.72 -0.16 -5.47
N ALA A 192 2.57 -0.68 -5.88
CA ALA A 192 2.41 -1.30 -7.19
C ALA A 192 2.06 -0.21 -8.21
N THR A 193 2.66 -0.27 -9.39
CA THR A 193 2.34 0.64 -10.49
C THR A 193 2.67 0.05 -11.85
N HIS A 194 1.94 0.50 -12.87
CA HIS A 194 2.29 0.30 -14.27
C HIS A 194 3.02 1.53 -14.88
N ASP A 195 3.11 2.64 -14.15
CA ASP A 195 3.88 3.82 -14.54
C ASP A 195 5.39 3.58 -14.32
N ILE A 196 6.10 3.32 -15.41
CA ILE A 196 7.55 3.05 -15.40
C ILE A 196 8.35 4.29 -14.97
N ALA A 197 7.88 5.50 -15.28
CA ALA A 197 8.56 6.73 -14.87
C ALA A 197 8.49 6.90 -13.36
N PHE A 198 7.32 6.67 -12.75
CA PHE A 198 7.17 6.66 -11.31
C PHE A 198 7.96 5.53 -10.66
N ALA A 199 7.92 4.32 -11.22
CA ALA A 199 8.66 3.19 -10.68
C ALA A 199 10.17 3.46 -10.57
N LYS A 200 10.77 4.17 -11.53
CA LYS A 200 12.20 4.56 -11.52
C LYS A 200 12.56 5.58 -10.43
N ARG A 201 11.60 6.22 -9.79
CA ARG A 201 11.82 7.18 -8.70
C ARG A 201 11.96 6.50 -7.33
N ALA A 202 11.63 5.21 -7.23
CA ALA A 202 11.83 4.41 -6.02
C ALA A 202 13.32 4.13 -5.78
N ASP A 203 13.69 3.89 -4.53
CA ASP A 203 15.05 3.46 -4.18
C ASP A 203 15.37 2.09 -4.80
N LYS A 204 14.35 1.24 -4.91
CA LYS A 204 14.44 -0.07 -5.54
C LYS A 204 13.17 -0.37 -6.35
N SER A 205 13.36 -0.96 -7.53
CA SER A 205 12.27 -1.39 -8.39
C SER A 205 12.23 -2.91 -8.48
N LEU A 206 11.09 -3.51 -8.11
CA LEU A 206 10.88 -4.95 -8.16
C LEU A 206 10.01 -5.28 -9.36
N ASN A 207 10.39 -6.32 -10.09
CA ASN A 207 9.59 -6.83 -11.21
C ASN A 207 9.07 -8.23 -10.87
N ILE A 208 7.76 -8.43 -11.05
CA ILE A 208 7.16 -9.76 -10.94
C ILE A 208 7.19 -10.39 -12.33
N VAL A 209 8.08 -11.35 -12.52
CA VAL A 209 8.30 -12.09 -13.76
C VAL A 209 8.41 -13.57 -13.44
N GLU A 210 7.83 -14.41 -14.28
CA GLU A 210 7.90 -15.88 -14.16
C GLU A 210 7.60 -16.38 -12.73
N ARG A 211 6.58 -15.80 -12.10
CA ARG A 211 6.13 -16.13 -10.73
C ARG A 211 7.14 -15.84 -9.62
N SER A 212 8.17 -15.05 -9.93
CA SER A 212 9.24 -14.64 -9.01
C SER A 212 9.32 -13.14 -8.84
N ILE A 213 10.03 -12.71 -7.79
CA ILE A 213 10.28 -11.29 -7.48
C ILE A 213 11.76 -11.02 -7.81
N LEU A 214 12.01 -10.15 -8.77
CA LEU A 214 13.35 -9.77 -9.20
C LEU A 214 13.58 -8.29 -8.94
N GLU A 215 14.70 -7.92 -8.34
CA GLU A 215 15.16 -6.53 -8.23
C GLU A 215 15.81 -6.10 -9.54
N LYS A 216 15.48 -4.90 -10.04
CA LYS A 216 16.08 -4.29 -11.24
C LYS A 216 17.19 -3.36 -10.87
#